data_5a0e2c5686d674024bbaa8e20106a8a7
#
_entry.id   5a0e2c5686d674024bbaa8e20106a8a7
#
_cell.length_a   1.000
_cell.length_b   1.000
_cell.length_c   1.000
_cell.angle_alpha   90.00
_cell.angle_beta   90.00
_cell.angle_gamma   90.00
#
_symmetry.space_group_name_H-M   'P 1'
#
loop_
_entity.id
_entity.type
_entity.pdbx_description
1 polymer ?
#
loop_
_entity_poly.entity_id
_entity_poly.type
_entity_poly.pdbx_seq_one_letter_code
_entity_poly.pdbx_strand_id
1 'polypeptide(L)'
;NSLEKISKQIGDGNLLSQLTKKIVINNFRQNDIKNGGEGAPLAPIFHKLIIKQKKIKLPVCILNIGGISNITIVKKPIGSLELMSKDLGPGNCLIDTWIRKNSNKKYDLDGNLAATGKKNEIIYEQAQELYSNRIDKNKLSYDTSDFDISFSRGLSLEDGATTLTHFTASVIAESFTSFISNKDLILDEVLICGGGRKNKVLINE
;
A
#
# COMPACT_ATOMS: atom_id res chain seq x y z
N ASN A 1 1.81 -14.60 13.23
CA ASN A 1 0.76 -15.10 14.12
C ASN A 1 0.70 -14.18 15.35
N SER A 2 -0.35 -13.37 15.44
CA SER A 2 -0.51 -12.37 16.51
C SER A 2 -0.63 -13.00 17.91
N LEU A 3 -1.15 -14.21 17.99
CA LEU A 3 -1.32 -14.96 19.24
C LEU A 3 0.03 -15.48 19.79
N GLU A 4 0.97 -15.82 18.94
CA GLU A 4 2.28 -16.37 19.35
C GLU A 4 3.36 -15.29 19.44
N LYS A 5 3.09 -14.05 19.05
CA LYS A 5 4.07 -12.95 18.99
C LYS A 5 5.35 -13.34 18.25
N ILE A 6 5.22 -14.12 17.18
CA ILE A 6 6.31 -14.61 16.36
C ILE A 6 6.12 -14.20 14.91
N SER A 7 7.16 -13.65 14.30
CA SER A 7 7.26 -13.45 12.86
C SER A 7 8.17 -14.53 12.27
N LYS A 8 7.62 -15.35 11.39
CA LYS A 8 8.40 -16.34 10.63
C LYS A 8 8.74 -15.77 9.26
N GLN A 9 10.03 -15.64 8.98
CA GLN A 9 10.55 -15.22 7.69
C GLN A 9 11.28 -16.39 7.04
N ILE A 10 10.89 -16.73 5.80
CA ILE A 10 11.52 -17.82 5.04
C ILE A 10 12.81 -17.26 4.43
N GLY A 11 13.91 -17.41 5.13
CA GLY A 11 15.21 -16.96 4.67
C GLY A 11 16.22 -17.06 5.79
N ASP A 12 17.39 -17.60 5.48
CA ASP A 12 18.52 -17.67 6.40
C ASP A 12 19.50 -16.55 6.07
N GLY A 13 19.51 -15.52 6.93
CA GLY A 13 20.41 -14.38 6.78
C GLY A 13 21.89 -14.76 6.90
N ASN A 14 22.22 -15.79 7.70
CA ASN A 14 23.59 -16.27 7.85
C ASN A 14 24.07 -16.97 6.57
N LEU A 15 23.23 -17.87 6.03
CA LEU A 15 23.52 -18.53 4.76
C LEU A 15 23.68 -17.51 3.63
N LEU A 16 22.78 -16.52 3.55
CA LEU A 16 22.87 -15.48 2.55
C LEU A 16 24.17 -14.67 2.68
N SER A 17 24.58 -14.33 3.91
CA SER A 17 25.84 -13.64 4.19
C SER A 17 27.05 -14.49 3.76
N GLN A 18 27.04 -15.80 4.06
CA GLN A 18 28.11 -16.72 3.68
C GLN A 18 28.24 -16.84 2.15
N LEU A 19 27.13 -16.99 1.44
CA LEU A 19 27.12 -17.16 -0.02
C LEU A 19 27.51 -15.87 -0.76
N THR A 20 27.02 -14.73 -0.29
CA THR A 20 27.26 -13.45 -0.97
C THR A 20 28.51 -12.73 -0.53
N LYS A 21 29.12 -13.16 0.58
CA LYS A 21 30.24 -12.46 1.24
C LYS A 21 29.92 -10.99 1.59
N LYS A 22 28.63 -10.72 1.87
CA LYS A 22 28.13 -9.39 2.25
C LYS A 22 27.60 -9.42 3.68
N ILE A 23 27.59 -8.24 4.32
CA ILE A 23 26.89 -8.06 5.58
C ILE A 23 25.39 -8.16 5.31
N VAL A 24 24.72 -9.07 6.03
CA VAL A 24 23.27 -9.25 5.95
C VAL A 24 22.66 -8.89 7.30
N ILE A 25 21.79 -7.90 7.29
CA ILE A 25 20.99 -7.50 8.45
C ILE A 25 19.59 -8.10 8.25
N ASN A 26 19.11 -8.84 9.24
CA ASN A 26 17.83 -9.57 9.12
C ASN A 26 17.06 -9.56 10.46
N ASN A 27 15.88 -10.18 10.45
CA ASN A 27 15.07 -10.40 11.65
C ASN A 27 14.53 -9.11 12.33
N PHE A 28 14.30 -8.04 11.57
CA PHE A 28 13.82 -6.77 12.09
C PHE A 28 12.47 -6.89 12.82
N ARG A 29 11.52 -7.66 12.24
CA ARG A 29 10.16 -7.80 12.77
C ARG A 29 10.15 -8.42 14.15
N GLN A 30 10.98 -9.42 14.38
CA GLN A 30 11.04 -10.12 15.67
C GLN A 30 11.57 -9.21 16.79
N ASN A 31 12.48 -8.31 16.47
CA ASN A 31 12.97 -7.35 17.46
C ASN A 31 11.87 -6.36 17.88
N ASP A 32 11.09 -5.87 16.92
CA ASP A 32 9.93 -4.98 17.19
C ASP A 32 8.89 -5.70 18.07
N ILE A 33 8.54 -6.94 17.71
CA ILE A 33 7.60 -7.77 18.49
C ILE A 33 8.07 -8.01 19.92
N LYS A 34 9.35 -8.29 20.13
CA LYS A 34 9.93 -8.48 21.46
C LYS A 34 9.83 -7.23 22.34
N ASN A 35 9.83 -6.06 21.71
CA ASN A 35 9.69 -4.79 22.39
C ASN A 35 8.23 -4.27 22.45
N GLY A 36 7.25 -5.14 22.19
CA GLY A 36 5.83 -4.83 22.31
C GLY A 36 5.16 -4.28 21.04
N GLY A 37 5.89 -4.22 19.92
CA GLY A 37 5.34 -3.87 18.63
C GLY A 37 4.65 -5.05 17.93
N GLU A 38 4.09 -4.79 16.76
CA GLU A 38 3.36 -5.79 15.94
C GLU A 38 4.24 -6.39 14.82
N GLY A 39 5.49 -5.97 14.70
CA GLY A 39 6.42 -6.40 13.66
C GLY A 39 6.17 -5.79 12.28
N ALA A 40 5.12 -5.01 12.12
CA ALA A 40 4.78 -4.24 10.93
C ALA A 40 3.72 -3.18 11.28
N PRO A 41 3.70 -2.01 10.58
CA PRO A 41 4.70 -1.55 9.63
C PRO A 41 5.97 -1.01 10.31
N LEU A 42 7.14 -1.19 9.72
CA LEU A 42 8.43 -0.65 10.22
C LEU A 42 8.88 0.61 9.46
N ALA A 43 8.33 0.83 8.25
CA ALA A 43 8.63 2.00 7.41
C ALA A 43 8.36 3.36 8.08
N PRO A 44 7.39 3.54 8.97
CA PRO A 44 7.12 4.83 9.62
C PRO A 44 8.32 5.43 10.35
N ILE A 45 9.17 4.60 10.96
CA ILE A 45 10.41 5.05 11.63
C ILE A 45 11.36 5.70 10.60
N PHE A 46 11.50 5.09 9.42
CA PHE A 46 12.31 5.60 8.34
C PHE A 46 11.70 6.89 7.73
N HIS A 47 10.39 6.93 7.54
CA HIS A 47 9.68 8.14 7.10
C HIS A 47 9.94 9.32 8.03
N LYS A 48 9.86 9.11 9.34
CA LYS A 48 10.22 10.10 10.34
C LYS A 48 11.64 10.64 10.18
N LEU A 49 12.61 9.76 9.93
CA LEU A 49 14.00 10.17 9.74
C LEU A 49 14.18 11.01 8.49
N ILE A 50 13.54 10.65 7.38
CA ILE A 50 13.54 11.42 6.13
C ILE A 50 12.93 12.80 6.34
N ILE A 51 11.77 12.87 6.97
CA ILE A 51 11.08 14.14 7.28
C ILE A 51 12.01 15.06 8.06
N LYS A 52 12.65 14.54 9.09
CA LYS A 52 13.63 15.29 9.88
C LYS A 52 14.81 15.76 9.03
N GLN A 53 15.44 14.85 8.29
CA GLN A 53 16.62 15.14 7.49
C GLN A 53 16.34 16.18 6.38
N LYS A 54 15.18 16.07 5.75
CA LYS A 54 14.75 16.97 4.67
C LYS A 54 14.05 18.21 5.15
N LYS A 55 13.85 18.37 6.47
CA LYS A 55 13.16 19.51 7.10
C LYS A 55 11.76 19.74 6.49
N ILE A 56 11.02 18.65 6.22
CA ILE A 56 9.68 18.71 5.66
C ILE A 56 8.74 19.33 6.69
N LYS A 57 7.85 20.21 6.23
CA LYS A 57 6.88 20.90 7.08
C LYS A 57 5.88 19.89 7.66
N LEU A 58 5.45 20.12 8.90
CA LEU A 58 4.47 19.28 9.58
C LEU A 58 3.15 20.04 9.79
N PRO A 59 2.00 19.36 9.78
CA PRO A 59 1.82 17.91 9.62
C PRO A 59 1.96 17.45 8.17
N VAL A 60 2.53 16.26 7.96
CA VAL A 60 2.74 15.68 6.64
C VAL A 60 2.26 14.24 6.59
N CYS A 61 1.70 13.84 5.46
CA CYS A 61 1.38 12.45 5.14
C CYS A 61 2.33 11.92 4.06
N ILE A 62 2.84 10.72 4.26
CA ILE A 62 3.49 9.93 3.20
C ILE A 62 2.54 8.82 2.80
N LEU A 63 2.05 8.88 1.56
CA LEU A 63 1.23 7.85 0.92
C LEU A 63 2.15 6.94 0.08
N ASN A 64 2.29 5.70 0.49
CA ASN A 64 3.00 4.69 -0.27
C ASN A 64 2.01 3.85 -1.07
N ILE A 65 2.16 3.82 -2.40
CA ILE A 65 1.39 2.98 -3.31
C ILE A 65 2.32 1.86 -3.81
N GLY A 66 2.43 0.81 -3.00
CA GLY A 66 3.13 -0.44 -3.32
C GLY A 66 2.18 -1.50 -3.88
N GLY A 67 2.38 -2.77 -3.55
CA GLY A 67 1.37 -3.83 -3.77
C GLY A 67 0.11 -3.55 -2.95
N ILE A 68 0.30 -3.21 -1.69
CA ILE A 68 -0.68 -2.62 -0.77
C ILE A 68 -0.40 -1.12 -0.66
N SER A 69 -1.44 -0.31 -0.55
CA SER A 69 -1.32 1.12 -0.26
C SER A 69 -1.37 1.36 1.25
N ASN A 70 -0.50 2.23 1.74
CA ASN A 70 -0.44 2.58 3.15
C ASN A 70 -0.01 4.04 3.36
N ILE A 71 -0.35 4.57 4.53
CA ILE A 71 0.01 5.92 4.94
C ILE A 71 0.85 5.94 6.20
N THR A 72 1.70 6.95 6.29
CA THR A 72 2.38 7.37 7.51
C THR A 72 2.12 8.87 7.70
N ILE A 73 1.56 9.24 8.84
CA ILE A 73 1.30 10.65 9.19
C ILE A 73 2.19 11.03 10.37
N VAL A 74 2.86 12.16 10.24
CA VAL A 74 3.67 12.77 11.30
C VAL A 74 3.10 14.15 11.63
N LYS A 75 2.61 14.33 12.86
CA LYS A 75 1.92 15.55 13.28
C LYS A 75 2.79 16.56 14.04
N LYS A 76 3.77 16.13 14.82
CA LYS A 76 4.57 17.01 15.70
C LYS A 76 6.06 16.81 15.52
N PRO A 77 6.86 17.85 15.88
CA PRO A 77 8.31 17.72 15.87
C PRO A 77 8.78 16.57 16.76
N ILE A 78 9.93 16.04 16.42
CA ILE A 78 10.55 14.85 16.95
C ILE A 78 10.89 15.01 18.41
N GLY A 79 10.24 14.26 19.26
CA GLY A 79 10.38 14.28 20.72
C GLY A 79 9.07 13.91 21.44
N SER A 80 7.96 14.38 20.93
CA SER A 80 6.60 14.06 21.42
C SER A 80 5.76 13.50 20.26
N LEU A 81 6.03 12.28 19.85
CA LEU A 81 5.54 11.73 18.59
C LEU A 81 4.06 11.38 18.60
N GLU A 82 3.34 11.98 17.69
CA GLU A 82 2.18 11.35 17.09
C GLU A 82 2.55 10.85 15.69
N LEU A 83 3.03 9.62 15.62
CA LEU A 83 3.24 8.87 14.41
C LEU A 83 2.04 7.94 14.23
N MET A 84 1.32 8.08 13.13
CA MET A 84 0.22 7.20 12.78
C MET A 84 0.52 6.51 11.47
N SER A 85 0.16 5.24 11.38
CA SER A 85 0.31 4.46 10.17
C SER A 85 -0.87 3.52 10.02
N LYS A 86 -1.31 3.31 8.77
CA LYS A 86 -2.39 2.39 8.44
C LYS A 86 -2.28 1.97 6.98
N ASP A 87 -2.62 0.71 6.70
CA ASP A 87 -2.92 0.26 5.34
C ASP A 87 -4.29 0.80 4.90
N LEU A 88 -4.36 1.30 3.68
CA LEU A 88 -5.59 1.87 3.12
C LEU A 88 -6.38 0.85 2.30
N GLY A 89 -5.69 -0.11 1.68
CA GLY A 89 -6.29 -1.09 0.79
C GLY A 89 -5.32 -1.55 -0.30
N PRO A 90 -5.82 -2.03 -1.45
CA PRO A 90 -4.97 -2.42 -2.55
C PRO A 90 -4.16 -1.22 -3.06
N GLY A 91 -2.95 -1.50 -3.52
CA GLY A 91 -2.18 -0.61 -4.37
C GLY A 91 -2.11 -1.22 -5.76
N ASN A 92 -0.90 -1.51 -6.24
CA ASN A 92 -0.74 -2.12 -7.56
C ASN A 92 -1.14 -3.60 -7.63
N CYS A 93 -1.42 -4.28 -6.51
CA CYS A 93 -1.58 -5.73 -6.48
C CYS A 93 -2.69 -6.24 -7.42
N LEU A 94 -3.84 -5.54 -7.50
CA LEU A 94 -4.93 -5.91 -8.39
C LEU A 94 -4.55 -5.68 -9.85
N ILE A 95 -4.01 -4.51 -10.17
CA ILE A 95 -3.58 -4.11 -11.52
C ILE A 95 -2.49 -5.07 -12.01
N ASP A 96 -1.46 -5.28 -11.21
CA ASP A 96 -0.34 -6.17 -11.57
C ASP A 96 -0.80 -7.62 -11.76
N THR A 97 -1.73 -8.09 -10.93
CA THR A 97 -2.29 -9.45 -11.05
C THR A 97 -3.09 -9.58 -12.33
N TRP A 98 -3.89 -8.58 -12.69
CA TRP A 98 -4.61 -8.54 -13.95
C TRP A 98 -3.67 -8.60 -15.16
N ILE A 99 -2.67 -7.72 -15.18
CA ILE A 99 -1.69 -7.64 -16.26
C ILE A 99 -0.96 -8.97 -16.44
N ARG A 100 -0.50 -9.59 -15.36
CA ARG A 100 0.21 -10.88 -15.41
C ARG A 100 -0.68 -12.04 -15.87
N LYS A 101 -1.97 -12.02 -15.52
CA LYS A 101 -2.90 -13.09 -15.94
C LYS A 101 -3.34 -12.97 -17.40
N ASN A 102 -3.38 -11.75 -17.94
CA ASN A 102 -3.94 -11.49 -19.27
C ASN A 102 -2.90 -11.06 -20.32
N SER A 103 -1.61 -11.00 -19.94
CA SER A 103 -0.52 -10.65 -20.85
C SER A 103 0.81 -11.23 -20.40
N ASN A 104 1.85 -11.08 -21.24
CA ASN A 104 3.24 -11.42 -20.90
C ASN A 104 3.96 -10.30 -20.11
N LYS A 105 3.26 -9.22 -19.76
CA LYS A 105 3.82 -8.10 -19.01
C LYS A 105 3.76 -8.39 -17.51
N LYS A 106 4.65 -7.77 -16.74
CA LYS A 106 4.69 -7.91 -15.27
C LYS A 106 3.78 -6.91 -14.56
N TYR A 107 3.57 -5.74 -15.15
CA TYR A 107 2.79 -4.62 -14.62
C TYR A 107 2.42 -3.64 -15.74
N ASP A 108 1.52 -2.71 -15.47
CA ASP A 108 1.18 -1.61 -16.36
C ASP A 108 2.20 -0.48 -16.21
N LEU A 109 3.11 -0.36 -17.19
CA LEU A 109 4.15 0.67 -17.16
C LEU A 109 3.51 2.06 -17.32
N ASP A 110 3.70 2.90 -16.30
CA ASP A 110 3.23 4.29 -16.23
C ASP A 110 1.70 4.47 -16.43
N GLY A 111 0.92 3.38 -16.31
CA GLY A 111 -0.53 3.38 -16.52
C GLY A 111 -0.93 3.40 -18.00
N ASN A 112 -0.04 2.99 -18.91
CA ASN A 112 -0.30 3.08 -20.35
C ASN A 112 -1.46 2.20 -20.82
N LEU A 113 -1.65 1.00 -20.24
CA LEU A 113 -2.79 0.15 -20.58
C LEU A 113 -4.08 0.72 -19.98
N ALA A 114 -4.04 1.15 -18.72
CA ALA A 114 -5.18 1.80 -18.09
C ALA A 114 -5.61 3.09 -18.81
N ALA A 115 -4.70 3.79 -19.47
CA ALA A 115 -5.01 5.00 -20.23
C ALA A 115 -5.72 4.73 -21.57
N THR A 116 -5.68 3.50 -22.08
CA THR A 116 -6.26 3.14 -23.39
C THR A 116 -7.60 2.41 -23.32
N GLY A 117 -7.92 1.83 -22.16
CA GLY A 117 -9.18 1.13 -21.93
C GLY A 117 -10.31 2.07 -21.51
N LYS A 118 -11.48 1.48 -21.31
CA LYS A 118 -12.67 2.15 -20.77
C LYS A 118 -13.05 1.52 -19.43
N LYS A 119 -13.34 2.36 -18.45
CA LYS A 119 -13.90 1.91 -17.16
C LYS A 119 -15.27 1.24 -17.42
N ASN A 120 -15.42 0.01 -16.95
CA ASN A 120 -16.72 -0.64 -16.96
C ASN A 120 -17.47 -0.28 -15.67
N GLU A 121 -18.47 0.57 -15.77
CA GLU A 121 -19.18 1.13 -14.63
C GLU A 121 -19.87 0.05 -13.79
N ILE A 122 -20.53 -0.93 -14.43
CA ILE A 122 -21.26 -1.99 -13.73
C ILE A 122 -20.30 -2.84 -12.89
N ILE A 123 -19.19 -3.24 -13.48
CA ILE A 123 -18.17 -4.03 -12.79
C ILE A 123 -17.50 -3.22 -11.68
N TYR A 124 -17.26 -1.95 -11.92
CA TYR A 124 -16.70 -1.03 -10.93
C TYR A 124 -17.61 -0.89 -9.71
N GLU A 125 -18.90 -0.64 -9.90
CA GLU A 125 -19.89 -0.53 -8.82
C GLU A 125 -20.03 -1.83 -8.03
N GLN A 126 -20.12 -2.96 -8.72
CA GLN A 126 -20.12 -4.28 -8.08
C GLN A 126 -18.85 -4.52 -7.25
N ALA A 127 -17.69 -4.12 -7.74
CA ALA A 127 -16.44 -4.25 -7.01
C ALA A 127 -16.44 -3.40 -5.73
N GLN A 128 -16.96 -2.17 -5.79
CA GLN A 128 -17.09 -1.30 -4.62
C GLN A 128 -18.03 -1.91 -3.57
N GLU A 129 -19.17 -2.44 -3.98
CA GLU A 129 -20.11 -3.10 -3.08
C GLU A 129 -19.49 -4.34 -2.41
N LEU A 130 -18.85 -5.20 -3.20
CA LEU A 130 -18.15 -6.38 -2.69
C LEU A 130 -17.02 -6.01 -1.74
N TYR A 131 -16.28 -4.96 -2.03
CA TYR A 131 -15.21 -4.47 -1.18
C TYR A 131 -15.75 -3.94 0.15
N SER A 132 -16.81 -3.14 0.11
CA SER A 132 -17.45 -2.57 1.31
C SER A 132 -17.97 -3.64 2.26
N ASN A 133 -18.44 -4.78 1.73
CA ASN A 133 -19.03 -5.88 2.49
C ASN A 133 -18.00 -6.90 3.00
N ARG A 134 -16.85 -7.04 2.34
CA ARG A 134 -15.89 -8.11 2.63
C ARG A 134 -14.68 -7.68 3.44
N ILE A 135 -14.32 -6.40 3.40
CA ILE A 135 -13.08 -5.94 4.02
C ILE A 135 -13.36 -5.38 5.40
N ASP A 136 -12.72 -5.99 6.39
CA ASP A 136 -12.70 -5.46 7.75
C ASP A 136 -11.94 -4.13 7.77
N LYS A 137 -12.70 -3.03 7.77
CA LYS A 137 -12.17 -1.66 7.83
C LYS A 137 -11.35 -1.37 9.10
N ASN A 138 -11.44 -2.25 10.10
CA ASN A 138 -10.66 -2.19 11.34
C ASN A 138 -9.33 -2.94 11.24
N LYS A 139 -9.11 -3.69 10.17
CA LYS A 139 -7.85 -4.41 9.94
C LYS A 139 -6.71 -3.40 9.77
N LEU A 140 -5.67 -3.53 10.59
CA LEU A 140 -4.55 -2.60 10.60
C LEU A 140 -3.58 -2.84 9.42
N SER A 141 -3.51 -4.08 8.94
CA SER A 141 -2.60 -4.46 7.85
C SER A 141 -3.27 -5.47 6.93
N TYR A 142 -3.08 -5.26 5.62
CA TYR A 142 -3.57 -6.15 4.56
C TYR A 142 -2.44 -6.97 3.94
N ASP A 143 -2.82 -8.13 3.36
CA ASP A 143 -1.98 -8.89 2.44
C ASP A 143 -2.56 -8.81 1.02
N THR A 144 -1.74 -9.03 0.00
CA THR A 144 -2.21 -9.05 -1.40
C THR A 144 -3.23 -10.15 -1.66
N SER A 145 -3.23 -11.22 -0.88
CA SER A 145 -4.22 -12.30 -0.91
C SER A 145 -5.60 -11.91 -0.37
N ASP A 146 -5.71 -10.80 0.33
CA ASP A 146 -7.00 -10.27 0.79
C ASP A 146 -7.84 -9.72 -0.38
N PHE A 147 -7.22 -9.53 -1.55
CA PHE A 147 -7.83 -8.88 -2.72
C PHE A 147 -7.93 -9.83 -3.91
N ASP A 148 -9.09 -9.88 -4.55
CA ASP A 148 -9.35 -10.72 -5.71
C ASP A 148 -9.80 -9.90 -6.91
N ILE A 149 -9.36 -10.32 -8.10
CA ILE A 149 -9.71 -9.70 -9.39
C ILE A 149 -10.82 -10.45 -10.14
N SER A 150 -11.50 -11.42 -9.50
CA SER A 150 -12.48 -12.29 -10.18
C SER A 150 -13.65 -11.51 -10.79
N PHE A 151 -13.99 -10.36 -10.23
CA PHE A 151 -15.04 -9.49 -10.72
C PHE A 151 -14.73 -8.86 -12.09
N SER A 152 -13.46 -8.75 -12.48
CA SER A 152 -13.04 -8.20 -13.77
C SER A 152 -12.99 -9.21 -14.91
N ARG A 153 -13.41 -10.45 -14.67
CA ARG A 153 -13.42 -11.50 -15.71
C ARG A 153 -14.27 -11.09 -16.91
N GLY A 154 -13.78 -11.38 -18.11
CA GLY A 154 -14.47 -11.09 -19.38
C GLY A 154 -14.20 -9.70 -19.94
N LEU A 155 -13.51 -8.84 -19.22
CA LEU A 155 -13.03 -7.58 -19.77
C LEU A 155 -11.83 -7.79 -20.71
N SER A 156 -11.64 -6.85 -21.64
CA SER A 156 -10.38 -6.75 -22.40
C SER A 156 -9.21 -6.45 -21.47
N LEU A 157 -7.98 -6.66 -21.91
CA LEU A 157 -6.78 -6.35 -21.12
C LEU A 157 -6.80 -4.88 -20.67
N GLU A 158 -7.10 -3.97 -21.59
CA GLU A 158 -7.12 -2.53 -21.39
C GLU A 158 -8.27 -2.10 -20.47
N ASP A 159 -9.50 -2.56 -20.75
CA ASP A 159 -10.68 -2.20 -19.94
C ASP A 159 -10.56 -2.73 -18.50
N GLY A 160 -10.01 -3.93 -18.32
CA GLY A 160 -9.72 -4.47 -17.00
C GLY A 160 -8.64 -3.67 -16.27
N ALA A 161 -7.57 -3.28 -16.96
CA ALA A 161 -6.53 -2.41 -16.37
C ALA A 161 -7.12 -1.06 -15.95
N THR A 162 -7.95 -0.44 -16.80
CA THR A 162 -8.64 0.81 -16.50
C THR A 162 -9.57 0.67 -15.29
N THR A 163 -10.48 -0.30 -15.34
CA THR A 163 -11.48 -0.52 -14.28
C THR A 163 -10.83 -0.78 -12.92
N LEU A 164 -9.79 -1.62 -12.89
CA LEU A 164 -9.04 -1.91 -11.66
C LEU A 164 -8.22 -0.72 -11.16
N THR A 165 -7.71 0.13 -12.07
CA THR A 165 -6.99 1.34 -11.68
C THR A 165 -7.93 2.36 -11.03
N HIS A 166 -9.11 2.62 -11.62
CA HIS A 166 -10.13 3.48 -11.01
C HIS A 166 -10.64 2.91 -9.68
N PHE A 167 -10.88 1.61 -9.61
CA PHE A 167 -11.28 0.97 -8.37
C PHE A 167 -10.21 1.12 -7.27
N THR A 168 -8.94 0.92 -7.60
CA THR A 168 -7.82 1.09 -6.66
C THR A 168 -7.73 2.54 -6.17
N ALA A 169 -7.86 3.52 -7.07
CA ALA A 169 -7.83 4.94 -6.73
C ALA A 169 -8.96 5.30 -5.76
N SER A 170 -10.19 4.89 -6.07
CA SER A 170 -11.36 5.12 -5.22
C SER A 170 -11.19 4.55 -3.82
N VAL A 171 -10.72 3.30 -3.69
CA VAL A 171 -10.48 2.68 -2.38
C VAL A 171 -9.43 3.44 -1.58
N ILE A 172 -8.34 3.87 -2.22
CA ILE A 172 -7.30 4.68 -1.57
C ILE A 172 -7.89 6.01 -1.11
N ALA A 173 -8.61 6.72 -1.99
CA ALA A 173 -9.18 8.02 -1.68
C ALA A 173 -10.22 7.96 -0.55
N GLU A 174 -11.13 7.00 -0.59
CA GLU A 174 -12.15 6.81 0.46
C GLU A 174 -11.52 6.46 1.81
N SER A 175 -10.58 5.51 1.82
CA SER A 175 -9.90 5.09 3.04
C SER A 175 -9.05 6.22 3.62
N PHE A 176 -8.37 6.98 2.78
CA PHE A 176 -7.58 8.14 3.16
C PHE A 176 -8.49 9.23 3.77
N THR A 177 -9.54 9.63 3.06
CA THR A 177 -10.47 10.66 3.50
C THR A 177 -11.14 10.29 4.82
N SER A 178 -11.62 9.05 4.93
CA SER A 178 -12.22 8.54 6.18
C SER A 178 -11.22 8.58 7.34
N PHE A 179 -9.97 8.21 7.11
CA PHE A 179 -8.94 8.22 8.16
C PHE A 179 -8.61 9.64 8.62
N ILE A 180 -8.49 10.60 7.69
CA ILE A 180 -8.20 12.01 8.00
C ILE A 180 -9.38 12.63 8.75
N SER A 181 -10.61 12.46 8.27
CA SER A 181 -11.82 13.02 8.89
C SER A 181 -12.05 12.49 10.30
N ASN A 182 -11.89 11.18 10.52
CA ASN A 182 -12.05 10.56 11.82
C ASN A 182 -11.01 11.00 12.87
N LYS A 183 -9.98 11.72 12.46
CA LYS A 183 -8.88 12.20 13.33
C LYS A 183 -8.81 13.73 13.40
N ASP A 184 -9.74 14.43 12.76
CA ASP A 184 -9.75 15.90 12.63
C ASP A 184 -8.39 16.44 12.15
N LEU A 185 -7.84 15.78 11.13
CA LEU A 185 -6.51 16.07 10.61
C LEU A 185 -6.55 17.07 9.48
N ILE A 186 -5.84 18.17 9.65
CA ILE A 186 -5.50 19.08 8.56
C ILE A 186 -4.05 18.82 8.20
N LEU A 187 -3.82 18.40 6.96
CA LEU A 187 -2.47 18.12 6.45
C LEU A 187 -1.98 19.30 5.61
N ASP A 188 -0.73 19.69 5.80
CA ASP A 188 -0.09 20.70 4.96
C ASP A 188 0.36 20.10 3.63
N GLU A 189 0.75 18.81 3.64
CA GLU A 189 1.35 18.17 2.46
C GLU A 189 1.10 16.65 2.46
N VAL A 190 0.89 16.09 1.24
CA VAL A 190 0.85 14.65 1.00
C VAL A 190 1.95 14.28 0.01
N LEU A 191 2.91 13.48 0.46
CA LEU A 191 4.02 13.01 -0.34
C LEU A 191 3.73 11.59 -0.82
N ILE A 192 3.73 11.37 -2.14
CA ILE A 192 3.43 10.06 -2.73
C ILE A 192 4.73 9.32 -3.07
N CYS A 193 4.83 8.07 -2.63
CA CYS A 193 5.94 7.17 -2.92
C CYS A 193 5.44 5.79 -3.40
N GLY A 194 6.35 4.85 -3.61
CA GLY A 194 6.03 3.52 -4.16
C GLY A 194 5.94 3.50 -5.68
N GLY A 195 5.74 2.32 -6.26
CA GLY A 195 5.66 2.11 -7.71
C GLY A 195 4.45 2.79 -8.34
N GLY A 196 3.31 2.78 -7.65
CA GLY A 196 2.03 3.32 -8.12
C GLY A 196 2.06 4.81 -8.44
N ARG A 197 2.97 5.59 -7.82
CA ARG A 197 3.15 7.01 -8.15
C ARG A 197 3.48 7.28 -9.63
N LYS A 198 3.92 6.25 -10.35
CA LYS A 198 4.25 6.35 -11.79
C LYS A 198 3.03 6.08 -12.69
N ASN A 199 2.01 5.43 -12.17
CA ASN A 199 0.78 5.20 -12.92
C ASN A 199 -0.03 6.51 -12.98
N LYS A 200 0.04 7.18 -14.13
CA LYS A 200 -0.58 8.49 -14.33
C LYS A 200 -2.10 8.46 -14.21
N VAL A 201 -2.74 7.38 -14.60
CA VAL A 201 -4.19 7.22 -14.46
C VAL A 201 -4.56 7.15 -12.98
N LEU A 202 -3.84 6.32 -12.21
CA LEU A 202 -4.06 6.16 -10.77
C LEU A 202 -3.88 7.47 -9.98
N ILE A 203 -2.92 8.30 -10.39
CA ILE A 203 -2.62 9.55 -9.66
C ILE A 203 -3.55 10.70 -10.05
N ASN A 204 -4.09 10.68 -11.27
CA ASN A 204 -4.99 11.72 -11.75
C ASN A 204 -6.46 11.51 -11.33
N GLU A 205 -6.81 10.27 -10.95
CA GLU A 205 -8.13 9.91 -10.42
C GLU A 205 -8.27 10.32 -8.95
#